data_598b003894d073ce8e8954b891ca43b9
#
_entry.id   598b003894d073ce8e8954b891ca43b9
#
_cell.length_a   1.000
_cell.length_b   1.000
_cell.length_c   1.000
_cell.angle_alpha   90.00
_cell.angle_beta   90.00
_cell.angle_gamma   90.00
#
_symmetry.space_group_name_H-M   'P 1'
#
loop_
_entity.id
_entity.type
_entity.pdbx_description
1 polymer ?
#
loop_
_entity_poly.entity_id
_entity_poly.type
_entity_poly.pdbx_seq_one_letter_code
_entity_poly.pdbx_strand_id
1 'polypeptide(L)'
;MIGSGTFVSPRYVLLHSGSVGVTLMVWISSGVMAMFGALCYCELGTMIQRSGGELTYIREALGPLAGFLVSWTMVLILKPASVAIITLSFASYAIQPFLNEKDMDNEQLIKFIAAVCIILITTVNCVSSRWAGQMRVIFMVLKLLAIGIIVLIGASQIVTGHYENFWSPFKGTNPNIVEIAHAFFSGL
;
A
#
# COMPACT_ATOMS: atom_id res chain seq x y z
N MET A 1 -6.44 5.79 -2.87
CA MET A 1 -5.72 5.99 -1.60
C MET A 1 -4.26 5.57 -1.80
N ILE A 2 -3.28 6.43 -1.49
CA ILE A 2 -1.85 6.11 -1.61
C ILE A 2 -1.40 5.48 -0.28
N GLY A 3 -1.13 4.18 -0.27
CA GLY A 3 -0.65 3.43 0.89
C GLY A 3 0.86 3.23 0.90
N SER A 4 1.38 2.53 1.92
CA SER A 4 2.79 2.10 2.00
C SER A 4 3.16 1.15 0.86
N GLY A 5 2.21 0.37 0.35
CA GLY A 5 2.41 -0.53 -0.77
C GLY A 5 2.98 0.13 -2.02
N THR A 6 2.56 1.37 -2.33
CA THR A 6 3.07 2.11 -3.51
C THR A 6 4.58 2.30 -3.50
N PHE A 7 5.21 2.34 -2.33
CA PHE A 7 6.67 2.50 -2.19
C PHE A 7 7.41 1.16 -2.07
N VAL A 8 6.75 0.13 -1.55
CA VAL A 8 7.37 -1.17 -1.26
C VAL A 8 7.16 -2.16 -2.41
N SER A 9 5.95 -2.23 -2.97
CA SER A 9 5.59 -3.23 -3.99
C SER A 9 6.37 -3.11 -5.30
N PRO A 10 6.80 -1.93 -5.81
CA PRO A 10 7.57 -1.87 -7.06
C PRO A 10 8.84 -2.70 -7.04
N ARG A 11 9.54 -2.71 -5.90
CA ARG A 11 10.75 -3.52 -5.71
C ARG A 11 10.44 -5.02 -5.77
N TYR A 12 9.39 -5.46 -5.07
CA TYR A 12 9.00 -6.87 -5.05
C TYR A 12 8.53 -7.35 -6.43
N VAL A 13 7.70 -6.55 -7.10
CA VAL A 13 7.22 -6.87 -8.44
C VAL A 13 8.39 -7.00 -9.42
N LEU A 14 9.37 -6.09 -9.37
CA LEU A 14 10.54 -6.13 -10.24
C LEU A 14 11.44 -7.34 -9.94
N LEU A 15 11.64 -7.69 -8.68
CA LEU A 15 12.44 -8.85 -8.27
C LEU A 15 11.85 -10.17 -8.78
N HIS A 16 10.54 -10.34 -8.70
CA HIS A 16 9.87 -11.56 -9.14
C HIS A 16 9.66 -11.61 -10.65
N SER A 17 9.39 -10.49 -11.30
CA SER A 17 9.22 -10.42 -12.76
C SER A 17 10.54 -10.49 -13.53
N GLY A 18 11.64 -10.04 -12.93
CA GLY A 18 12.98 -10.02 -13.53
C GLY A 18 13.16 -9.04 -14.70
N SER A 19 12.10 -8.37 -15.14
CA SER A 19 12.15 -7.42 -16.27
C SER A 19 11.22 -6.23 -16.10
N VAL A 20 11.62 -5.08 -16.61
CA VAL A 20 10.84 -3.84 -16.57
C VAL A 20 9.53 -3.97 -17.35
N GLY A 21 9.55 -4.66 -18.51
CA GLY A 21 8.38 -4.84 -19.36
C GLY A 21 7.25 -5.63 -18.65
N VAL A 22 7.61 -6.75 -18.01
CA VAL A 22 6.63 -7.56 -17.25
C VAL A 22 6.12 -6.78 -16.03
N THR A 23 7.00 -6.05 -15.34
CA THR A 23 6.60 -5.18 -14.22
C THR A 23 5.54 -4.18 -14.64
N LEU A 24 5.73 -3.48 -15.76
CA LEU A 24 4.76 -2.52 -16.29
C LEU A 24 3.43 -3.19 -16.68
N MET A 25 3.48 -4.37 -17.31
CA MET A 25 2.27 -5.13 -17.64
C MET A 25 1.48 -5.54 -16.38
N VAL A 26 2.18 -5.98 -15.33
CA VAL A 26 1.58 -6.30 -14.03
C VAL A 26 0.89 -5.06 -13.45
N TRP A 27 1.54 -3.91 -13.44
CA TRP A 27 0.95 -2.67 -12.92
C TRP A 27 -0.26 -2.20 -13.72
N ILE A 28 -0.22 -2.27 -15.05
CA ILE A 28 -1.35 -1.90 -15.91
C ILE A 28 -2.53 -2.85 -15.68
N SER A 29 -2.29 -4.15 -15.65
CA SER A 29 -3.36 -5.15 -15.46
C SER A 29 -3.98 -5.06 -14.06
N SER A 30 -3.19 -4.87 -13.01
CA SER A 30 -3.67 -4.62 -11.64
C SER A 30 -4.49 -3.34 -11.57
N GLY A 31 -4.05 -2.27 -12.23
CA GLY A 31 -4.78 -1.01 -12.31
C GLY A 31 -6.14 -1.14 -13.00
N VAL A 32 -6.21 -1.91 -14.09
CA VAL A 32 -7.47 -2.21 -14.78
C VAL A 32 -8.42 -3.00 -13.89
N MET A 33 -7.93 -4.03 -13.20
CA MET A 33 -8.76 -4.79 -12.24
C MET A 33 -9.26 -3.91 -11.09
N ALA A 34 -8.39 -3.07 -10.52
CA ALA A 34 -8.79 -2.11 -9.48
C ALA A 34 -9.85 -1.11 -9.97
N MET A 35 -9.76 -0.68 -11.24
CA MET A 35 -10.75 0.19 -11.87
C MET A 35 -12.13 -0.48 -11.96
N PHE A 36 -12.20 -1.74 -12.37
CA PHE A 36 -13.47 -2.48 -12.35
C PHE A 36 -14.08 -2.56 -10.94
N GLY A 37 -13.26 -2.86 -9.93
CA GLY A 37 -13.71 -2.83 -8.54
C GLY A 37 -14.25 -1.45 -8.13
N ALA A 38 -13.54 -0.38 -8.49
CA ALA A 38 -13.97 0.99 -8.19
C ALA A 38 -15.30 1.36 -8.88
N LEU A 39 -15.52 0.92 -10.12
CA LEU A 39 -16.78 1.13 -10.84
C LEU A 39 -17.95 0.41 -10.16
N CYS A 40 -17.76 -0.85 -9.71
CA CYS A 40 -18.78 -1.56 -8.94
C CYS A 40 -19.12 -0.82 -7.64
N TYR A 41 -18.13 -0.31 -6.91
CA TYR A 41 -18.38 0.49 -5.71
C TYR A 41 -19.07 1.81 -6.01
N CYS A 42 -18.77 2.44 -7.13
CA CYS A 42 -19.43 3.67 -7.58
C CYS A 42 -20.93 3.43 -7.85
N GLU A 43 -21.25 2.33 -8.53
CA GLU A 43 -22.62 1.93 -8.80
C GLU A 43 -23.39 1.61 -7.50
N LEU A 44 -22.80 0.79 -6.62
CA LEU A 44 -23.37 0.50 -5.31
C LEU A 44 -23.60 1.76 -4.47
N GLY A 45 -22.68 2.72 -4.52
CA GLY A 45 -22.79 3.99 -3.81
C GLY A 45 -23.91 4.89 -4.32
N THR A 46 -24.25 4.80 -5.61
CA THR A 46 -25.39 5.52 -6.17
C THR A 46 -26.73 4.84 -5.88
N MET A 47 -26.75 3.51 -5.80
CA MET A 47 -27.95 2.72 -5.49
C MET A 47 -28.31 2.78 -4.00
N ILE A 48 -27.33 2.67 -3.13
CA ILE A 48 -27.53 2.58 -1.67
C ILE A 48 -27.02 3.86 -1.01
N GLN A 49 -27.88 4.85 -0.91
CA GLN A 49 -27.58 6.17 -0.32
C GLN A 49 -27.60 6.14 1.22
N ARG A 50 -26.96 5.15 1.84
CA ARG A 50 -26.84 5.03 3.29
C ARG A 50 -25.39 5.12 3.72
N SER A 51 -25.15 5.76 4.86
CA SER A 51 -23.81 5.84 5.46
C SER A 51 -23.40 4.46 5.98
N GLY A 52 -22.14 4.07 5.72
CA GLY A 52 -21.58 2.79 6.22
C GLY A 52 -20.69 2.04 5.20
N GLY A 53 -20.63 2.48 3.92
CA GLY A 53 -19.78 1.89 2.89
C GLY A 53 -20.00 0.39 2.70
N GLU A 54 -18.90 -0.38 2.61
CA GLU A 54 -18.92 -1.82 2.36
C GLU A 54 -19.83 -2.61 3.29
N LEU A 55 -19.88 -2.25 4.58
CA LEU A 55 -20.72 -2.90 5.56
C LEU A 55 -22.21 -2.78 5.19
N THR A 56 -22.63 -1.60 4.75
CA THR A 56 -24.03 -1.36 4.37
C THR A 56 -24.39 -2.12 3.11
N TYR A 57 -23.50 -2.17 2.12
CA TYR A 57 -23.72 -2.89 0.88
C TYR A 57 -23.86 -4.40 1.11
N ILE A 58 -22.98 -4.98 1.93
CA ILE A 58 -23.03 -6.41 2.24
C ILE A 58 -24.26 -6.75 3.07
N ARG A 59 -24.64 -5.89 4.03
CA ARG A 59 -25.83 -6.08 4.84
C ARG A 59 -27.12 -6.03 4.02
N GLU A 60 -27.19 -5.14 3.04
CA GLU A 60 -28.35 -5.00 2.15
C GLU A 60 -28.45 -6.17 1.17
N ALA A 61 -27.31 -6.62 0.61
CA ALA A 61 -27.27 -7.68 -0.39
C ALA A 61 -27.37 -9.11 0.20
N LEU A 62 -26.69 -9.38 1.31
CA LEU A 62 -26.52 -10.73 1.88
C LEU A 62 -27.19 -10.90 3.26
N GLY A 63 -27.77 -9.83 3.78
CA GLY A 63 -28.50 -9.86 5.06
C GLY A 63 -27.65 -9.53 6.30
N PRO A 64 -28.30 -9.48 7.49
CA PRO A 64 -27.67 -8.95 8.70
C PRO A 64 -26.55 -9.83 9.25
N LEU A 65 -26.60 -11.15 9.05
CA LEU A 65 -25.57 -12.07 9.51
C LEU A 65 -24.23 -11.83 8.76
N ALA A 66 -24.29 -11.71 7.44
CA ALA A 66 -23.11 -11.40 6.63
C ALA A 66 -22.53 -10.03 6.98
N GLY A 67 -23.38 -9.01 7.17
CA GLY A 67 -22.95 -7.70 7.62
C GLY A 67 -22.25 -7.74 9.00
N PHE A 68 -22.75 -8.54 9.94
CA PHE A 68 -22.11 -8.73 11.24
C PHE A 68 -20.72 -9.37 11.12
N LEU A 69 -20.60 -10.46 10.34
CA LEU A 69 -19.31 -11.15 10.13
C LEU A 69 -18.25 -10.24 9.50
N VAL A 70 -18.65 -9.45 8.51
CA VAL A 70 -17.74 -8.48 7.87
C VAL A 70 -17.34 -7.38 8.85
N SER A 71 -18.27 -6.82 9.61
CA SER A 71 -17.98 -5.82 10.63
C SER A 71 -17.00 -6.36 11.68
N TRP A 72 -17.25 -7.57 12.16
CA TRP A 72 -16.39 -8.24 13.13
C TRP A 72 -14.97 -8.45 12.59
N THR A 73 -14.85 -8.97 11.37
CA THR A 73 -13.57 -9.18 10.71
C THR A 73 -12.83 -7.86 10.47
N MET A 74 -13.53 -6.84 10.00
CA MET A 74 -12.95 -5.52 9.76
C MET A 74 -12.39 -4.89 11.05
N VAL A 75 -13.16 -4.91 12.12
CA VAL A 75 -12.80 -4.20 13.37
C VAL A 75 -11.74 -4.97 14.16
N LEU A 76 -11.86 -6.29 14.28
CA LEU A 76 -10.99 -7.09 15.16
C LEU A 76 -9.74 -7.63 14.44
N ILE A 77 -9.80 -7.83 13.13
CA ILE A 77 -8.69 -8.43 12.39
C ILE A 77 -8.03 -7.42 11.46
N LEU A 78 -8.76 -6.88 10.49
CA LEU A 78 -8.17 -6.08 9.41
C LEU A 78 -7.61 -4.74 9.89
N LYS A 79 -8.33 -4.02 10.76
CA LYS A 79 -7.87 -2.71 11.23
C LYS A 79 -6.62 -2.81 12.12
N PRO A 80 -6.57 -3.69 13.16
CA PRO A 80 -5.36 -3.87 13.95
C PRO A 80 -4.17 -4.41 13.13
N ALA A 81 -4.40 -5.38 12.24
CA ALA A 81 -3.36 -5.91 11.38
C ALA A 81 -2.76 -4.83 10.47
N SER A 82 -3.60 -3.99 9.86
CA SER A 82 -3.15 -2.87 9.02
C SER A 82 -2.28 -1.87 9.80
N VAL A 83 -2.69 -1.53 11.02
CA VAL A 83 -1.91 -0.63 11.89
C VAL A 83 -0.56 -1.26 12.25
N ALA A 84 -0.56 -2.55 12.61
CA ALA A 84 0.67 -3.28 12.95
C ALA A 84 1.66 -3.32 11.77
N ILE A 85 1.19 -3.64 10.56
CA ILE A 85 2.02 -3.68 9.36
C ILE A 85 2.64 -2.31 9.07
N ILE A 86 1.84 -1.25 9.11
CA ILE A 86 2.32 0.11 8.81
C ILE A 86 3.34 0.57 9.86
N THR A 87 3.10 0.30 11.14
CA THR A 87 4.02 0.73 12.21
C THR A 87 5.30 -0.08 12.23
N LEU A 88 5.27 -1.38 11.94
CA LEU A 88 6.46 -2.20 11.78
C LEU A 88 7.29 -1.75 10.57
N SER A 89 6.65 -1.48 9.44
CA SER A 89 7.34 -0.93 8.27
C SER A 89 7.99 0.42 8.58
N PHE A 90 7.26 1.31 9.26
CA PHE A 90 7.81 2.59 9.69
C PHE A 90 9.01 2.40 10.62
N ALA A 91 8.92 1.53 11.62
CA ALA A 91 10.00 1.25 12.56
C ALA A 91 11.24 0.72 11.84
N SER A 92 11.09 -0.21 10.90
CA SER A 92 12.18 -0.76 10.10
C SER A 92 12.91 0.34 9.30
N TYR A 93 12.17 1.21 8.61
CA TYR A 93 12.78 2.31 7.85
C TYR A 93 13.38 3.40 8.74
N ALA A 94 12.78 3.68 9.89
CA ALA A 94 13.27 4.71 10.82
C ALA A 94 14.59 4.31 11.48
N ILE A 95 14.81 3.03 11.70
CA ILE A 95 16.05 2.50 12.32
C ILE A 95 17.20 2.41 11.31
N GLN A 96 16.89 2.14 10.04
CA GLN A 96 17.87 1.85 8.99
C GLN A 96 19.04 2.85 8.91
N PRO A 97 18.87 4.19 9.06
CA PRO A 97 19.96 5.15 9.01
C PRO A 97 20.82 5.19 10.28
N PHE A 98 20.38 4.60 11.39
CA PHE A 98 21.04 4.69 12.70
C PHE A 98 21.78 3.41 13.12
N LEU A 99 21.50 2.28 12.47
CA LEU A 99 22.07 0.99 12.78
C LEU A 99 23.01 0.52 11.68
N ASN A 100 24.16 -0.09 12.08
CA ASN A 100 25.04 -0.79 11.18
C ASN A 100 24.39 -2.12 10.72
N GLU A 101 24.80 -2.65 9.56
CA GLU A 101 24.23 -3.87 8.97
C GLU A 101 24.17 -5.09 9.91
N LYS A 102 25.01 -5.16 10.94
CA LYS A 102 25.03 -6.24 11.93
C LYS A 102 23.95 -6.15 13.00
N ASP A 103 23.41 -4.96 13.23
CA ASP A 103 22.39 -4.71 14.26
C ASP A 103 20.98 -4.62 13.67
N MET A 104 20.84 -4.70 12.36
CA MET A 104 19.53 -4.65 11.66
C MET A 104 18.64 -5.88 11.94
N ASP A 105 19.20 -6.97 12.44
CA ASP A 105 18.47 -8.19 12.84
C ASP A 105 17.82 -8.10 14.23
N ASN A 106 17.88 -6.94 14.90
CA ASN A 106 17.31 -6.77 16.23
C ASN A 106 15.78 -6.60 16.16
N GLU A 107 15.09 -7.70 15.84
CA GLU A 107 13.62 -7.78 15.70
C GLU A 107 12.89 -7.22 16.92
N GLN A 108 13.48 -7.33 18.12
CA GLN A 108 12.93 -6.81 19.36
C GLN A 108 12.91 -5.28 19.39
N LEU A 109 13.96 -4.61 18.87
CA LEU A 109 14.05 -3.17 18.82
C LEU A 109 13.01 -2.60 17.83
N ILE A 110 12.85 -3.24 16.68
CA ILE A 110 11.82 -2.86 15.69
C ILE A 110 10.42 -2.95 16.30
N LYS A 111 10.12 -4.06 16.98
CA LYS A 111 8.84 -4.25 17.67
C LYS A 111 8.61 -3.22 18.78
N PHE A 112 9.64 -2.87 19.54
CA PHE A 112 9.55 -1.86 20.59
C PHE A 112 9.22 -0.48 20.01
N ILE A 113 9.92 -0.05 18.97
CA ILE A 113 9.64 1.24 18.30
C ILE A 113 8.24 1.25 17.68
N ALA A 114 7.84 0.16 17.05
CA ALA A 114 6.48 0.04 16.51
C ALA A 114 5.42 0.18 17.62
N ALA A 115 5.63 -0.45 18.78
CA ALA A 115 4.73 -0.33 19.92
C ALA A 115 4.64 1.11 20.45
N VAL A 116 5.77 1.80 20.58
CA VAL A 116 5.82 3.21 20.99
C VAL A 116 5.05 4.08 19.97
N CYS A 117 5.24 3.85 18.67
CA CYS A 117 4.50 4.56 17.62
C CYS A 117 2.98 4.34 17.73
N ILE A 118 2.52 3.10 17.98
CA ILE A 118 1.10 2.80 18.16
C ILE A 118 0.54 3.59 19.35
N ILE A 119 1.24 3.60 20.49
CA ILE A 119 0.82 4.33 21.68
C ILE A 119 0.73 5.82 21.40
N LEU A 120 1.74 6.42 20.76
CA LEU A 120 1.75 7.82 20.38
C LEU A 120 0.58 8.19 19.47
N ILE A 121 0.38 7.44 18.38
CA ILE A 121 -0.71 7.69 17.43
C ILE A 121 -2.07 7.56 18.12
N THR A 122 -2.24 6.54 18.96
CA THR A 122 -3.48 6.34 19.71
C THR A 122 -3.73 7.48 20.67
N THR A 123 -2.73 7.91 21.41
CA THR A 123 -2.83 9.04 22.36
C THR A 123 -3.23 10.33 21.65
N VAL A 124 -2.59 10.65 20.50
CA VAL A 124 -2.93 11.83 19.71
C VAL A 124 -4.38 11.78 19.22
N ASN A 125 -4.84 10.61 18.76
CA ASN A 125 -6.22 10.42 18.31
C ASN A 125 -7.23 10.55 19.46
N CYS A 126 -6.89 10.09 20.67
CA CYS A 126 -7.77 10.20 21.85
C CYS A 126 -7.85 11.64 22.39
N VAL A 127 -6.73 12.38 22.36
CA VAL A 127 -6.67 13.75 22.91
C VAL A 127 -7.39 14.74 21.98
N SER A 128 -7.22 14.64 20.67
CA SER A 128 -7.85 15.57 19.74
C SER A 128 -8.01 15.00 18.33
N SER A 129 -9.25 14.74 17.97
CA SER A 129 -9.62 14.33 16.60
C SER A 129 -9.30 15.42 15.55
N ARG A 130 -9.27 16.71 15.94
CA ARG A 130 -8.93 17.82 15.06
C ARG A 130 -7.43 17.76 14.67
N TRP A 131 -6.53 17.53 15.63
CA TRP A 131 -5.10 17.38 15.39
C TRP A 131 -4.81 16.15 14.55
N ALA A 132 -5.47 15.02 14.83
CA ALA A 132 -5.36 13.81 14.04
C ALA A 132 -5.81 14.03 12.57
N GLY A 133 -6.84 14.84 12.34
CA GLY A 133 -7.28 15.23 11.00
C GLY A 133 -6.24 16.06 10.26
N GLN A 134 -5.65 17.07 10.90
CA GLN A 134 -4.58 17.89 10.31
C GLN A 134 -3.33 17.07 9.96
N MET A 135 -2.91 16.17 10.84
CA MET A 135 -1.79 15.25 10.59
C MET A 135 -2.03 14.39 9.35
N ARG A 136 -3.25 13.88 9.13
CA ARG A 136 -3.59 13.12 7.92
C ARG A 136 -3.40 13.94 6.64
N VAL A 137 -3.81 15.22 6.66
CA VAL A 137 -3.64 16.11 5.52
C VAL A 137 -2.15 16.38 5.24
N ILE A 138 -1.36 16.66 6.29
CA ILE A 138 0.09 16.86 6.16
C ILE A 138 0.76 15.61 5.55
N PHE A 139 0.48 14.43 6.09
CA PHE A 139 1.03 13.19 5.53
C PHE A 139 0.56 12.89 4.11
N MET A 140 -0.67 13.28 3.74
CA MET A 140 -1.15 13.16 2.37
C MET A 140 -0.35 14.06 1.42
N VAL A 141 -0.12 15.31 1.79
CA VAL A 141 0.67 16.26 0.99
C VAL A 141 2.12 15.76 0.85
N LEU A 142 2.74 15.30 1.95
CA LEU A 142 4.10 14.75 1.91
C LEU A 142 4.21 13.53 0.98
N LYS A 143 3.23 12.63 0.99
CA LYS A 143 3.20 11.49 0.05
C LYS A 143 3.09 11.92 -1.41
N LEU A 144 2.25 12.91 -1.70
CA LEU A 144 2.12 13.44 -3.06
C LEU A 144 3.41 14.13 -3.52
N LEU A 145 4.06 14.88 -2.64
CA LEU A 145 5.36 15.50 -2.93
C LEU A 145 6.44 14.43 -3.20
N ALA A 146 6.51 13.39 -2.37
CA ALA A 146 7.46 12.28 -2.57
C ALA A 146 7.26 11.60 -3.92
N ILE A 147 6.03 11.28 -4.31
CA ILE A 147 5.71 10.71 -5.62
C ILE A 147 6.07 11.68 -6.74
N GLY A 148 5.74 12.96 -6.59
CA GLY A 148 6.08 14.01 -7.56
C GLY A 148 7.59 14.07 -7.81
N ILE A 149 8.40 14.04 -6.76
CA ILE A 149 9.86 14.04 -6.86
C ILE A 149 10.35 12.79 -7.61
N ILE A 150 9.84 11.60 -7.29
CA ILE A 150 10.23 10.36 -7.96
C ILE A 150 9.88 10.42 -9.46
N VAL A 151 8.68 10.91 -9.79
CA VAL A 151 8.24 11.06 -11.19
C VAL A 151 9.12 12.06 -11.95
N LEU A 152 9.45 13.20 -11.34
CA LEU A 152 10.32 14.21 -11.94
C LEU A 152 11.73 13.67 -12.18
N ILE A 153 12.31 12.96 -11.21
CA ILE A 153 13.62 12.31 -11.37
C ILE A 153 13.57 11.26 -12.47
N GLY A 154 12.55 10.41 -12.49
CA GLY A 154 12.36 9.41 -13.54
C GLY A 154 12.21 10.04 -14.94
N ALA A 155 11.43 11.10 -15.07
CA ALA A 155 11.26 11.84 -16.30
C ALA A 155 12.58 12.49 -16.78
N SER A 156 13.35 13.08 -15.86
CA SER A 156 14.65 13.68 -16.19
C SER A 156 15.64 12.63 -16.70
N GLN A 157 15.66 11.42 -16.16
CA GLN A 157 16.49 10.32 -16.62
C GLN A 157 16.14 9.87 -18.05
N ILE A 158 14.86 9.85 -18.39
CA ILE A 158 14.41 9.54 -19.75
C ILE A 158 14.87 10.63 -20.74
N VAL A 159 14.75 11.91 -20.37
CA VAL A 159 15.16 13.04 -21.20
C VAL A 159 16.69 13.07 -21.41
N THR A 160 17.47 12.68 -20.39
CA THR A 160 18.94 12.63 -20.47
C THR A 160 19.48 11.42 -21.24
N GLY A 161 18.61 10.58 -21.82
CA GLY A 161 19.01 9.49 -22.71
C GLY A 161 19.31 8.15 -22.02
N HIS A 162 19.05 8.01 -20.73
CA HIS A 162 19.19 6.75 -20.01
C HIS A 162 17.96 5.86 -20.20
N TYR A 163 17.71 5.44 -21.43
CA TYR A 163 16.55 4.61 -21.78
C TYR A 163 16.94 3.21 -22.26
N GLU A 164 18.15 2.74 -21.94
CA GLU A 164 18.62 1.41 -22.34
C GLU A 164 17.68 0.28 -21.95
N ASN A 165 17.03 0.40 -20.78
CA ASN A 165 16.06 -0.56 -20.29
C ASN A 165 14.75 -0.61 -21.10
N PHE A 166 14.45 0.41 -21.91
CA PHE A 166 13.29 0.43 -22.80
C PHE A 166 13.55 -0.23 -24.16
N TRP A 167 14.82 -0.35 -24.57
CA TRP A 167 15.19 -1.02 -25.82
C TRP A 167 15.07 -2.54 -25.72
N SER A 168 15.23 -3.10 -24.53
CA SER A 168 15.06 -4.54 -24.29
C SER A 168 14.22 -4.78 -23.02
N PRO A 169 12.94 -4.38 -23.01
CA PRO A 169 12.12 -4.34 -21.79
C PRO A 169 11.85 -5.73 -21.19
N PHE A 170 11.97 -6.78 -21.98
CA PHE A 170 11.77 -8.18 -21.57
C PHE A 170 13.07 -8.95 -21.30
N LYS A 171 14.23 -8.31 -21.39
CA LYS A 171 15.51 -8.95 -21.08
C LYS A 171 15.60 -9.25 -19.58
N GLY A 172 15.82 -10.53 -19.25
CA GLY A 172 15.87 -10.99 -17.86
C GLY A 172 14.53 -11.43 -17.28
N THR A 173 13.47 -11.53 -18.12
CA THR A 173 12.17 -12.04 -17.67
C THR A 173 12.33 -13.42 -17.03
N ASN A 174 11.76 -13.59 -15.82
CA ASN A 174 11.76 -14.87 -15.14
C ASN A 174 10.84 -15.85 -15.90
N PRO A 175 11.35 -17.02 -16.35
CA PRO A 175 10.53 -17.98 -17.10
C PRO A 175 9.48 -18.70 -16.25
N ASN A 176 9.53 -18.53 -14.92
CA ASN A 176 8.62 -19.18 -13.98
C ASN A 176 7.27 -18.45 -13.92
N ILE A 177 6.22 -19.07 -14.42
CA ILE A 177 4.85 -18.53 -14.38
C ILE A 177 4.40 -18.25 -12.92
N VAL A 178 4.86 -19.07 -11.97
CA VAL A 178 4.54 -18.91 -10.55
C VAL A 178 5.09 -17.60 -9.99
N GLU A 179 6.31 -17.24 -10.36
CA GLU A 179 6.96 -15.98 -9.94
C GLU A 179 6.23 -14.76 -10.52
N ILE A 180 5.81 -14.85 -11.79
CA ILE A 180 5.02 -13.78 -12.43
C ILE A 180 3.64 -13.65 -11.76
N ALA A 181 3.02 -14.77 -11.37
CA ALA A 181 1.77 -14.75 -10.62
C ALA A 181 1.97 -14.11 -9.23
N HIS A 182 3.06 -14.42 -8.53
CA HIS A 182 3.41 -13.74 -7.26
C HIS A 182 3.63 -12.24 -7.46
N ALA A 183 4.31 -11.83 -8.54
CA ALA A 183 4.45 -10.42 -8.89
C ALA A 183 3.10 -9.74 -9.10
N PHE A 184 2.16 -10.41 -9.79
CA PHE A 184 0.82 -9.89 -10.02
C PHE A 184 0.02 -9.72 -8.71
N PHE A 185 -0.01 -10.74 -7.85
CA PHE A 185 -0.71 -10.66 -6.57
C PHE A 185 -0.07 -9.67 -5.58
N SER A 186 1.23 -9.42 -5.67
CA SER A 186 1.90 -8.40 -4.86
C SER A 186 1.70 -6.98 -5.39
N GLY A 187 1.26 -6.81 -6.63
CA GLY A 187 0.91 -5.54 -7.26
C GLY A 187 -0.55 -5.11 -7.08
N LEU A 188 -1.43 -6.05 -6.71
CA LEU A 188 -2.84 -5.79 -6.37
C LEU A 188 -3.00 -5.26 -4.95
#